data_7f055ff0fabba2897012ce3becb2926c
#
_entry.id   7f055ff0fabba2897012ce3becb2926c
#
_cell.length_a   1.000
_cell.length_b   1.000
_cell.length_c   1.000
_cell.angle_alpha   90.00
_cell.angle_beta   90.00
_cell.angle_gamma   90.00
#
_symmetry.space_group_name_H-M   'P 1'
#
loop_
_entity.id
_entity.type
_entity.pdbx_description
1 polymer ?
#
loop_
_entity_poly.entity_id
_entity_poly.type
_entity_poly.pdbx_seq_one_letter_code
_entity_poly.pdbx_strand_id
1 'polypeptide(L)'
;CSTRHIEGLFKDDDDAAKVYFEIRGVLLHELTHVYQQEPQGIGSYGTNREFRAFIEGMADAVRIANGGFHRGAYRPTGGSYMDGYLHAGHFFVWLRDYKDPEFLRKLNRSALEVVPWSFDGAVKYALGSEYHIDELWREYQRVMEEEK
;
A
#
# COMPACT_ATOMS: atom_id res chain seq x y z
N CYS A 1 15.43 0.52 -8.73
CA CYS A 1 16.13 -0.59 -8.05
C CYS A 1 17.58 -0.22 -7.77
N SER A 2 18.08 -0.65 -6.64
CA SER A 2 19.50 -0.54 -6.33
C SER A 2 20.26 -1.74 -6.93
N THR A 3 21.25 -1.48 -7.77
CA THR A 3 22.13 -2.53 -8.32
C THR A 3 22.85 -3.29 -7.21
N ARG A 4 23.28 -2.60 -6.17
CA ARG A 4 23.93 -3.21 -5.00
C ARG A 4 23.01 -4.19 -4.26
N HIS A 5 21.74 -3.85 -4.13
CA HIS A 5 20.76 -4.72 -3.48
C HIS A 5 20.62 -6.03 -4.24
N ILE A 6 20.54 -5.96 -5.56
CA ILE A 6 20.41 -7.13 -6.42
C ILE A 6 21.68 -8.00 -6.39
N GLU A 7 22.85 -7.37 -6.53
CA GLU A 7 24.15 -8.06 -6.50
C GLU A 7 24.38 -8.81 -5.18
N GLY A 8 23.96 -8.23 -4.05
CA GLY A 8 24.08 -8.84 -2.74
C GLY A 8 23.29 -10.12 -2.56
N LEU A 9 22.27 -10.35 -3.40
CA LEU A 9 21.44 -11.55 -3.36
C LEU A 9 21.97 -12.69 -4.24
N PHE A 10 22.97 -12.44 -5.10
CA PHE A 10 23.39 -13.36 -6.14
C PHE A 10 24.61 -14.19 -5.70
N LYS A 11 24.41 -15.19 -4.83
CA LYS A 11 25.50 -15.98 -4.24
C LYS A 11 25.51 -17.47 -4.65
N ASP A 12 24.33 -18.05 -4.95
CA ASP A 12 24.18 -19.46 -5.35
C ASP A 12 22.91 -19.67 -6.19
N ASP A 13 22.59 -20.92 -6.56
CA ASP A 13 21.43 -21.23 -7.40
C ASP A 13 20.09 -20.92 -6.71
N ASP A 14 20.01 -21.08 -5.39
CA ASP A 14 18.83 -20.70 -4.62
C ASP A 14 18.69 -19.17 -4.58
N ASP A 15 19.82 -18.46 -4.61
CA ASP A 15 19.84 -17.01 -4.65
C ASP A 15 19.31 -16.45 -5.97
N ALA A 16 19.45 -17.18 -7.09
CA ALA A 16 18.88 -16.78 -8.38
C ALA A 16 17.35 -16.67 -8.30
N ALA A 17 16.68 -17.64 -7.65
CA ALA A 17 15.25 -17.61 -7.44
C ALA A 17 14.83 -16.44 -6.52
N LYS A 18 15.62 -16.16 -5.49
CA LYS A 18 15.38 -15.02 -4.58
C LYS A 18 15.53 -13.69 -5.30
N VAL A 19 16.56 -13.55 -6.14
CA VAL A 19 16.78 -12.35 -6.96
C VAL A 19 15.61 -12.12 -7.91
N TYR A 20 15.15 -13.17 -8.59
CA TYR A 20 14.01 -13.07 -9.50
C TYR A 20 12.75 -12.62 -8.77
N PHE A 21 12.47 -13.21 -7.61
CA PHE A 21 11.35 -12.85 -6.77
C PHE A 21 11.41 -11.39 -6.32
N GLU A 22 12.58 -10.93 -5.88
CA GLU A 22 12.78 -9.55 -5.43
C GLU A 22 12.61 -8.56 -6.58
N ILE A 23 13.18 -8.86 -7.74
CA ILE A 23 13.02 -8.03 -8.94
C ILE A 23 11.55 -7.92 -9.32
N ARG A 24 10.82 -9.02 -9.32
CA ARG A 24 9.38 -9.03 -9.60
C ARG A 24 8.61 -8.15 -8.63
N GLY A 25 8.90 -8.25 -7.34
CA GLY A 25 8.24 -7.45 -6.32
C GLY A 25 8.52 -5.96 -6.46
N VAL A 26 9.78 -5.60 -6.70
CA VAL A 26 10.18 -4.21 -6.93
C VAL A 26 9.52 -3.66 -8.20
N LEU A 27 9.47 -4.46 -9.27
CA LEU A 27 8.82 -4.05 -10.51
C LEU A 27 7.32 -3.82 -10.33
N LEU A 28 6.64 -4.66 -9.54
CA LEU A 28 5.22 -4.45 -9.20
C LEU A 28 5.00 -3.11 -8.50
N HIS A 29 5.86 -2.76 -7.54
CA HIS A 29 5.82 -1.48 -6.85
C HIS A 29 6.04 -0.31 -7.84
N GLU A 30 7.12 -0.36 -8.59
CA GLU A 30 7.49 0.72 -9.51
C GLU A 30 6.50 0.90 -10.67
N LEU A 31 6.01 -0.20 -11.24
CA LEU A 31 5.00 -0.14 -12.31
C LEU A 31 3.68 0.45 -11.81
N THR A 32 3.33 0.21 -10.54
CA THR A 32 2.14 0.82 -9.96
C THR A 32 2.20 2.34 -10.04
N HIS A 33 3.36 2.93 -9.76
CA HIS A 33 3.53 4.40 -9.85
C HIS A 33 3.23 4.95 -11.24
N VAL A 34 3.43 4.16 -12.30
CA VAL A 34 3.12 4.59 -13.68
C VAL A 34 1.61 4.76 -13.90
N TYR A 35 0.79 3.94 -13.25
CA TYR A 35 -0.66 3.92 -13.43
C TYR A 35 -1.44 4.63 -12.32
N GLN A 36 -0.77 5.04 -11.25
CA GLN A 36 -1.43 5.74 -10.15
C GLN A 36 -1.95 7.10 -10.57
N GLN A 37 -3.15 7.42 -10.07
CA GLN A 37 -3.65 8.78 -10.09
C GLN A 37 -3.07 9.52 -8.89
N GLU A 38 -2.82 10.82 -9.05
CA GLU A 38 -2.25 11.64 -7.99
C GLU A 38 -3.33 12.40 -7.24
N PRO A 39 -3.29 12.40 -5.88
CA PRO A 39 -4.20 13.24 -5.09
C PRO A 39 -4.12 14.71 -5.49
N GLN A 40 -5.28 15.36 -5.56
CA GLN A 40 -5.39 16.74 -6.00
C GLN A 40 -5.83 17.66 -4.87
N GLY A 41 -5.38 18.92 -4.94
CA GLY A 41 -5.78 19.95 -4.00
C GLY A 41 -5.05 19.95 -2.67
N ILE A 42 -4.01 19.13 -2.50
CA ILE A 42 -3.29 18.97 -1.21
C ILE A 42 -1.77 19.12 -1.34
N GLY A 43 -1.30 19.69 -2.44
CA GLY A 43 0.13 19.90 -2.66
C GLY A 43 0.77 18.74 -3.44
N SER A 44 1.93 18.27 -3.00
CA SER A 44 2.72 17.29 -3.74
C SER A 44 3.26 16.17 -2.84
N TYR A 45 3.81 15.16 -3.47
CA TYR A 45 4.50 14.06 -2.79
C TYR A 45 5.54 14.57 -1.77
N GLY A 46 6.31 15.59 -2.14
CA GLY A 46 7.37 16.11 -1.27
C GLY A 46 6.88 17.00 -0.14
N THR A 47 5.66 17.52 -0.21
CA THR A 47 5.16 18.52 0.74
C THR A 47 4.01 18.02 1.61
N ASN A 48 3.36 16.91 1.25
CA ASN A 48 2.19 16.42 1.97
C ASN A 48 2.36 14.94 2.34
N ARG A 49 2.32 14.66 3.65
CA ARG A 49 2.50 13.31 4.18
C ARG A 49 1.39 12.36 3.74
N GLU A 50 0.16 12.85 3.70
CA GLU A 50 -1.01 12.07 3.28
C GLU A 50 -0.90 11.65 1.81
N PHE A 51 -0.48 12.57 0.96
CA PHE A 51 -0.20 12.30 -0.46
C PHE A 51 0.84 11.19 -0.60
N ARG A 52 1.98 11.33 0.09
CA ARG A 52 3.07 10.34 0.04
C ARG A 52 2.63 8.98 0.57
N ALA A 53 1.88 8.96 1.69
CA ALA A 53 1.39 7.71 2.26
C ALA A 53 0.44 6.98 1.31
N PHE A 54 -0.41 7.71 0.59
CA PHE A 54 -1.29 7.14 -0.43
C PHE A 54 -0.47 6.52 -1.57
N ILE A 55 0.46 7.28 -2.15
CA ILE A 55 1.25 6.84 -3.31
C ILE A 55 2.07 5.58 -2.98
N GLU A 56 2.81 5.61 -1.89
CA GLU A 56 3.68 4.49 -1.51
C GLU A 56 2.89 3.31 -0.95
N GLY A 57 1.84 3.59 -0.19
CA GLY A 57 0.96 2.55 0.35
C GLY A 57 0.23 1.79 -0.74
N MET A 58 -0.27 2.48 -1.76
CA MET A 58 -0.94 1.85 -2.89
C MET A 58 0.03 0.94 -3.69
N ALA A 59 1.26 1.41 -3.93
CA ALA A 59 2.26 0.64 -4.63
C ALA A 59 2.60 -0.66 -3.87
N ASP A 60 2.79 -0.57 -2.56
CA ASP A 60 3.02 -1.74 -1.73
C ASP A 60 1.78 -2.64 -1.62
N ALA A 61 0.58 -2.07 -1.60
CA ALA A 61 -0.66 -2.86 -1.60
C ALA A 61 -0.74 -3.76 -2.85
N VAL A 62 -0.44 -3.21 -4.02
CA VAL A 62 -0.40 -3.98 -5.27
C VAL A 62 0.65 -5.09 -5.20
N ARG A 63 1.84 -4.77 -4.68
CA ARG A 63 2.91 -5.75 -4.50
C ARG A 63 2.49 -6.88 -3.54
N ILE A 64 1.90 -6.53 -2.40
CA ILE A 64 1.38 -7.50 -1.40
C ILE A 64 0.30 -8.37 -2.02
N ALA A 65 -0.66 -7.77 -2.70
CA ALA A 65 -1.81 -8.45 -3.31
C ALA A 65 -1.37 -9.49 -4.36
N ASN A 66 -0.22 -9.28 -4.98
CA ASN A 66 0.34 -10.18 -5.99
C ASN A 66 1.45 -11.09 -5.44
N GLY A 67 1.55 -11.22 -4.13
CA GLY A 67 2.53 -12.11 -3.50
C GLY A 67 3.98 -11.67 -3.67
N GLY A 68 4.21 -10.36 -3.83
CA GLY A 68 5.54 -9.80 -4.11
C GLY A 68 6.47 -9.62 -2.92
N PHE A 69 6.04 -10.04 -1.72
CA PHE A 69 6.89 -10.08 -0.52
C PHE A 69 7.01 -11.52 -0.03
N HIS A 70 8.13 -11.85 0.63
CA HIS A 70 8.34 -13.16 1.20
C HIS A 70 7.28 -13.54 2.23
N ARG A 71 7.00 -14.83 2.36
CA ARG A 71 6.31 -15.36 3.53
C ARG A 71 7.08 -14.97 4.78
N GLY A 72 6.42 -14.33 5.71
CA GLY A 72 7.06 -13.82 6.92
C GLY A 72 7.70 -12.45 6.74
N ALA A 73 7.55 -11.81 5.59
CA ALA A 73 7.89 -10.40 5.46
C ALA A 73 7.16 -9.61 6.55
N TYR A 74 7.87 -8.65 7.13
CA TYR A 74 7.36 -7.88 8.26
C TYR A 74 6.04 -7.19 7.91
N ARG A 75 4.99 -7.56 8.67
CA ARG A 75 3.71 -6.86 8.64
C ARG A 75 3.67 -5.94 9.87
N PRO A 76 3.78 -4.63 9.68
CA PRO A 76 3.85 -3.74 10.81
C PRO A 76 2.57 -3.77 11.64
N THR A 77 2.74 -3.79 12.95
CA THR A 77 1.65 -3.60 13.92
C THR A 77 1.88 -2.29 14.64
N GLY A 78 0.83 -1.55 14.94
CA GLY A 78 0.95 -0.21 15.49
C GLY A 78 1.29 0.81 14.40
N GLY A 79 1.87 1.92 14.78
CA GLY A 79 2.17 3.00 13.86
C GLY A 79 0.93 3.65 13.28
N SER A 80 1.02 4.08 12.03
CA SER A 80 -0.06 4.79 11.34
C SER A 80 -0.08 4.43 9.85
N TYR A 81 -1.27 4.42 9.25
CA TYR A 81 -1.40 4.35 7.79
C TYR A 81 -0.66 5.53 7.11
N MET A 82 -0.50 6.64 7.83
CA MET A 82 0.26 7.81 7.34
C MET A 82 1.76 7.54 7.18
N ASP A 83 2.25 6.43 7.71
CA ASP A 83 3.64 6.00 7.50
C ASP A 83 3.86 5.42 6.10
N GLY A 84 2.77 5.15 5.37
CA GLY A 84 2.84 4.66 3.99
C GLY A 84 3.40 3.25 3.89
N TYR A 85 3.94 2.90 2.71
CA TYR A 85 4.63 1.64 2.45
C TYR A 85 3.89 0.42 3.03
N LEU A 86 4.55 -0.40 3.85
CA LEU A 86 3.97 -1.62 4.42
C LEU A 86 2.84 -1.35 5.41
N HIS A 87 2.89 -0.25 6.16
CA HIS A 87 1.81 0.12 7.08
C HIS A 87 0.50 0.35 6.30
N ALA A 88 0.55 1.21 5.31
CA ALA A 88 -0.60 1.51 4.47
C ALA A 88 -0.93 0.34 3.54
N GLY A 89 0.09 -0.29 2.95
CA GLY A 89 -0.10 -1.37 1.98
C GLY A 89 -0.89 -2.54 2.54
N HIS A 90 -0.49 -3.06 3.69
CA HIS A 90 -1.22 -4.16 4.35
C HIS A 90 -2.64 -3.76 4.77
N PHE A 91 -2.80 -2.52 5.22
CA PHE A 91 -4.11 -1.98 5.58
C PHE A 91 -5.04 -1.91 4.36
N PHE A 92 -4.54 -1.41 3.24
CA PHE A 92 -5.34 -1.32 2.00
C PHE A 92 -5.75 -2.71 1.48
N VAL A 93 -4.84 -3.68 1.57
CA VAL A 93 -5.13 -5.07 1.19
C VAL A 93 -6.20 -5.66 2.13
N TRP A 94 -6.11 -5.38 3.42
CA TRP A 94 -7.12 -5.81 4.39
C TRP A 94 -8.49 -5.21 4.05
N LEU A 95 -8.56 -3.94 3.68
CA LEU A 95 -9.80 -3.29 3.27
C LEU A 95 -10.37 -3.95 2.01
N ARG A 96 -9.51 -4.32 1.05
CA ARG A 96 -9.95 -5.08 -0.13
C ARG A 96 -10.52 -6.43 0.24
N ASP A 97 -9.88 -7.14 1.16
CA ASP A 97 -10.24 -8.53 1.48
C ASP A 97 -11.50 -8.62 2.35
N TYR A 98 -11.73 -7.64 3.21
CA TYR A 98 -12.79 -7.70 4.23
C TYR A 98 -13.92 -6.68 4.07
N LYS A 99 -13.72 -5.65 3.24
CA LYS A 99 -14.74 -4.60 3.03
C LYS A 99 -15.26 -4.55 1.61
N ASP A 100 -14.37 -4.45 0.61
CA ASP A 100 -14.80 -4.37 -0.80
C ASP A 100 -13.66 -4.89 -1.69
N PRO A 101 -13.89 -5.98 -2.47
CA PRO A 101 -12.85 -6.53 -3.36
C PRO A 101 -12.36 -5.53 -4.42
N GLU A 102 -13.13 -4.49 -4.70
CA GLU A 102 -12.76 -3.42 -5.64
C GLU A 102 -12.08 -2.22 -4.97
N PHE A 103 -11.74 -2.36 -3.68
CA PHE A 103 -11.24 -1.23 -2.89
C PHE A 103 -10.02 -0.56 -3.51
N LEU A 104 -9.03 -1.33 -3.95
CA LEU A 104 -7.78 -0.75 -4.51
C LEU A 104 -8.07 0.07 -5.78
N ARG A 105 -8.94 -0.42 -6.65
CA ARG A 105 -9.36 0.30 -7.85
C ARG A 105 -10.09 1.59 -7.49
N LYS A 106 -11.02 1.52 -6.55
CA LYS A 106 -11.79 2.68 -6.08
C LYS A 106 -10.90 3.69 -5.36
N LEU A 107 -9.94 3.21 -4.59
CA LEU A 107 -8.97 4.08 -3.89
C LEU A 107 -8.13 4.86 -4.90
N ASN A 108 -7.64 4.21 -5.94
CA ASN A 108 -6.90 4.89 -7.00
C ASN A 108 -7.78 5.95 -7.69
N ARG A 109 -9.02 5.60 -8.03
CA ARG A 109 -9.96 6.52 -8.66
C ARG A 109 -10.33 7.70 -7.76
N SER A 110 -10.32 7.51 -6.44
CA SER A 110 -10.62 8.58 -5.48
C SER A 110 -9.72 9.80 -5.68
N ALA A 111 -8.50 9.61 -6.16
CA ALA A 111 -7.57 10.71 -6.41
C ALA A 111 -8.13 11.69 -7.44
N LEU A 112 -8.99 11.24 -8.37
CA LEU A 112 -9.65 12.08 -9.35
C LEU A 112 -10.99 12.65 -8.86
N GLU A 113 -11.70 11.90 -8.01
CA GLU A 113 -13.09 12.19 -7.65
C GLU A 113 -13.21 12.95 -6.32
N VAL A 114 -12.24 12.82 -5.42
CA VAL A 114 -12.24 13.45 -4.10
C VAL A 114 -11.25 14.61 -4.11
N VAL A 115 -11.77 15.85 -4.16
CA VAL A 115 -10.93 17.05 -4.24
C VAL A 115 -11.46 18.12 -3.27
N PRO A 116 -10.66 18.63 -2.34
CA PRO A 116 -9.29 18.22 -2.02
C PRO A 116 -9.27 16.79 -1.47
N TRP A 117 -8.23 16.05 -1.83
CA TRP A 117 -8.16 14.63 -1.46
C TRP A 117 -7.82 14.46 0.02
N SER A 118 -8.41 13.43 0.63
CA SER A 118 -8.04 12.97 1.97
C SER A 118 -8.29 11.46 2.06
N PHE A 119 -7.59 10.78 2.97
CA PHE A 119 -7.89 9.36 3.22
C PHE A 119 -9.32 9.16 3.67
N ASP A 120 -9.82 10.03 4.54
CA ASP A 120 -11.20 9.92 5.01
C ASP A 120 -12.20 10.09 3.86
N GLY A 121 -12.00 11.08 3.00
CA GLY A 121 -12.81 11.26 1.80
C GLY A 121 -12.71 10.08 0.85
N ALA A 122 -11.52 9.51 0.70
CA ALA A 122 -11.29 8.36 -0.18
C ALA A 122 -12.01 7.10 0.31
N VAL A 123 -11.98 6.80 1.61
CA VAL A 123 -12.68 5.62 2.14
C VAL A 123 -14.21 5.81 2.09
N LYS A 124 -14.71 7.02 2.27
CA LYS A 124 -16.13 7.32 2.09
C LYS A 124 -16.58 7.14 0.65
N TYR A 125 -15.75 7.59 -0.29
CA TYR A 125 -15.98 7.38 -1.71
C TYR A 125 -16.00 5.88 -2.07
N ALA A 126 -15.04 5.12 -1.55
CA ALA A 126 -14.86 3.71 -1.90
C ALA A 126 -15.83 2.78 -1.17
N LEU A 127 -16.15 3.03 0.09
CA LEU A 127 -16.87 2.10 0.96
C LEU A 127 -18.26 2.61 1.39
N GLY A 128 -18.45 3.93 1.45
CA GLY A 128 -19.69 4.55 1.88
C GLY A 128 -19.45 5.67 2.89
N SER A 129 -20.43 6.59 2.98
CA SER A 129 -20.31 7.80 3.79
C SER A 129 -20.26 7.55 5.30
N GLU A 130 -20.65 6.36 5.74
CA GLU A 130 -20.62 5.95 7.14
C GLU A 130 -19.23 5.53 7.62
N TYR A 131 -18.27 5.33 6.71
CA TYR A 131 -16.92 4.89 7.04
C TYR A 131 -15.98 6.06 7.33
N HIS A 132 -15.09 5.88 8.31
CA HIS A 132 -14.05 6.83 8.69
C HIS A 132 -12.70 6.13 8.72
N ILE A 133 -11.67 6.76 8.15
CA ILE A 133 -10.35 6.14 8.02
C ILE A 133 -9.75 5.74 9.38
N ASP A 134 -9.89 6.58 10.40
CA ASP A 134 -9.31 6.31 11.71
C ASP A 134 -10.03 5.15 12.43
N GLU A 135 -11.34 5.02 12.24
CA GLU A 135 -12.10 3.90 12.79
C GLU A 135 -11.71 2.59 12.10
N LEU A 136 -11.55 2.62 10.77
CA LEU A 136 -11.10 1.47 9.99
C LEU A 136 -9.68 1.05 10.39
N TRP A 137 -8.80 2.01 10.61
CA TRP A 137 -7.44 1.73 11.07
C TRP A 137 -7.45 1.07 12.45
N ARG A 138 -8.25 1.54 13.38
CA ARG A 138 -8.40 0.94 14.72
C ARG A 138 -8.95 -0.50 14.64
N GLU A 139 -9.95 -0.71 13.79
CA GLU A 139 -10.50 -2.06 13.54
C GLU A 139 -9.42 -3.00 13.01
N TYR A 140 -8.67 -2.55 12.00
CA TYR A 140 -7.56 -3.30 11.43
C TYR A 140 -6.51 -3.65 12.49
N GLN A 141 -6.10 -2.68 13.29
CA GLN A 141 -5.09 -2.92 14.34
C GLN A 141 -5.59 -3.95 15.37
N ARG A 142 -6.84 -3.86 15.76
CA ARG A 142 -7.43 -4.83 16.71
C ARG A 142 -7.44 -6.24 16.12
N VAL A 143 -7.83 -6.39 14.87
CA VAL A 143 -7.84 -7.70 14.18
C VAL A 143 -6.42 -8.27 14.10
N MET A 144 -5.43 -7.43 13.78
CA MET A 144 -4.03 -7.86 13.70
C MET A 144 -3.48 -8.30 15.05
N GLU A 145 -3.87 -7.66 16.14
CA GLU A 145 -3.47 -8.06 17.49
C GLU A 145 -4.07 -9.41 17.89
N GLU A 146 -5.31 -9.67 17.50
CA GLU A 146 -5.99 -10.94 17.79
C GLU A 146 -5.38 -12.12 17.04
N GLU A 147 -4.70 -11.89 15.91
CA GLU A 147 -4.05 -12.92 15.11
C GLU A 147 -2.63 -13.29 15.59
N LYS A 148 -2.11 -12.64 16.61
CA LYS A 148 -0.79 -12.93 17.14
C LYS A 148 -0.75 -14.21 17.97
#